data_9e7c34e17af9c1174d09ef37962aa28d
#
_entry.id   9e7c34e17af9c1174d09ef37962aa28d
#
_cell.length_a   1.000
_cell.length_b   1.000
_cell.length_c   1.000
_cell.angle_alpha   90.00
_cell.angle_beta   90.00
_cell.angle_gamma   90.00
#
_symmetry.space_group_name_H-M   'P 1'
#
loop_
_entity.id
_entity.type
_entity.pdbx_description
1 polymer ?
#
loop_
_entity_poly.entity_id
_entity_poly.type
_entity_poly.pdbx_seq_one_letter_code
_entity_poly.pdbx_strand_id
1 'polypeptide(L)'
;MTQSYSRLTPACGARVSFALLLAMAVFLSASRGHALAADAEIKIANFTFDPPVLTMKAGTTVTWVNNDDIPHLVSEKDGKFRSSALDTGDKFSQTFSTAGSVEYFCAIHPHMTGKIVVEP
;
A
#
# COMPACT_ATOMS: atom_id res chain seq x y z
N MET A 1 95.90 11.55 -10.09
CA MET A 1 95.25 12.71 -9.42
C MET A 1 94.31 13.34 -10.39
N THR A 2 93.07 13.18 -10.20
CA THR A 2 91.95 14.05 -10.55
C THR A 2 90.69 13.22 -10.60
N GLN A 3 89.86 13.42 -9.63
CA GLN A 3 88.62 12.74 -9.49
C GLN A 3 87.58 13.46 -10.36
N SER A 4 86.93 12.69 -11.24
CA SER A 4 85.77 13.16 -11.96
C SER A 4 84.47 12.70 -11.26
N TYR A 5 83.80 13.58 -10.65
CA TYR A 5 82.48 13.32 -10.07
C TYR A 5 81.47 13.34 -11.17
N SER A 6 80.98 12.19 -11.58
CA SER A 6 79.78 12.11 -12.40
C SER A 6 78.54 12.26 -11.53
N ARG A 7 77.86 13.37 -11.70
CA ARG A 7 76.58 13.62 -11.03
C ARG A 7 75.50 12.78 -11.67
N LEU A 8 75.01 11.82 -10.93
CA LEU A 8 73.79 11.13 -11.27
C LEU A 8 72.58 11.99 -10.88
N THR A 9 71.87 12.46 -11.86
CA THR A 9 70.58 13.09 -11.66
C THR A 9 69.53 12.03 -11.45
N PRO A 10 68.78 12.08 -10.38
CA PRO A 10 67.63 11.18 -10.27
C PRO A 10 66.50 11.74 -11.16
N ALA A 11 66.10 10.94 -12.14
CA ALA A 11 64.89 11.20 -12.88
C ALA A 11 63.71 10.91 -11.96
N CYS A 12 63.22 11.98 -11.39
CA CYS A 12 61.94 11.98 -10.71
C CYS A 12 60.87 12.14 -11.76
N GLY A 13 60.08 11.12 -11.98
CA GLY A 13 59.06 11.19 -13.03
C GLY A 13 58.06 10.07 -13.02
N ALA A 14 57.80 9.52 -11.88
CA ALA A 14 56.59 8.65 -11.75
C ALA A 14 55.40 9.54 -11.33
N ARG A 15 54.83 10.18 -12.31
CA ARG A 15 53.47 10.70 -12.15
C ARG A 15 52.51 9.53 -12.13
N VAL A 16 52.28 9.02 -10.95
CA VAL A 16 51.16 8.15 -10.73
C VAL A 16 49.91 9.01 -10.83
N SER A 17 49.37 9.14 -12.02
CA SER A 17 48.03 9.66 -12.20
C SER A 17 47.08 8.66 -11.55
N PHE A 18 46.80 8.88 -10.30
CA PHE A 18 45.65 8.29 -9.65
C PHE A 18 44.41 8.92 -10.33
N ALA A 19 44.03 8.30 -11.45
CA ALA A 19 42.69 8.49 -11.95
C ALA A 19 41.75 7.90 -10.90
N LEU A 20 41.32 8.79 -10.03
CA LEU A 20 40.20 8.52 -9.11
C LEU A 20 38.98 8.31 -9.99
N LEU A 21 38.78 7.09 -10.46
CA LEU A 21 37.48 6.64 -10.96
C LEU A 21 36.55 6.65 -9.77
N LEU A 22 35.96 7.82 -9.54
CA LEU A 22 34.77 7.94 -8.73
C LEU A 22 33.69 7.17 -9.45
N ALA A 23 33.61 5.87 -9.17
CA ALA A 23 32.45 5.07 -9.48
C ALA A 23 31.32 5.64 -8.60
N MET A 24 30.66 6.65 -9.13
CA MET A 24 29.43 7.18 -8.60
C MET A 24 28.39 6.08 -8.81
N ALA A 25 28.36 5.15 -7.87
CA ALA A 25 27.26 4.21 -7.73
C ALA A 25 26.04 5.06 -7.41
N VAL A 26 25.33 5.45 -8.46
CA VAL A 26 23.98 5.98 -8.34
C VAL A 26 23.17 4.85 -7.76
N PHE A 27 23.10 4.79 -6.43
CA PHE A 27 22.05 4.07 -5.74
C PHE A 27 20.74 4.71 -6.15
N LEU A 28 20.17 4.18 -7.22
CA LEU A 28 18.77 4.42 -7.55
C LEU A 28 17.98 3.74 -6.43
N SER A 29 17.89 4.43 -5.31
CA SER A 29 16.95 4.08 -4.25
C SER A 29 15.58 4.21 -4.89
N ALA A 30 15.08 3.11 -5.44
CA ALA A 30 13.68 3.00 -5.77
C ALA A 30 12.94 3.16 -4.44
N SER A 31 12.61 4.40 -4.12
CA SER A 31 11.62 4.69 -3.10
C SER A 31 10.34 4.00 -3.58
N ARG A 32 10.14 2.77 -3.12
CA ARG A 32 8.82 2.17 -3.14
C ARG A 32 8.00 3.08 -2.26
N GLY A 33 7.41 4.09 -2.88
CA GLY A 33 6.38 4.88 -2.24
C GLY A 33 5.38 3.85 -1.73
N HIS A 34 5.29 3.71 -0.41
CA HIS A 34 4.16 3.04 0.18
C HIS A 34 2.98 3.91 -0.25
N ALA A 35 2.25 3.45 -1.27
CA ALA A 35 0.94 4.00 -1.53
C ALA A 35 0.20 3.86 -0.19
N LEU A 36 -0.10 4.99 0.44
CA LEU A 36 -0.95 5.01 1.61
C LEU A 36 -2.20 4.25 1.19
N ALA A 37 -2.54 3.18 1.92
CA ALA A 37 -3.77 2.46 1.69
C ALA A 37 -4.89 3.50 1.73
N ALA A 38 -5.64 3.64 0.63
CA ALA A 38 -6.79 4.52 0.62
C ALA A 38 -7.82 3.91 1.55
N ASP A 39 -8.48 4.75 2.35
CA ASP A 39 -9.58 4.34 3.21
C ASP A 39 -10.89 4.73 2.53
N ALA A 40 -11.86 3.85 2.55
CA ALA A 40 -13.20 4.08 2.05
C ALA A 40 -14.22 3.73 3.14
N GLU A 41 -15.32 4.45 3.19
CA GLU A 41 -16.38 4.23 4.17
C GLU A 41 -17.69 3.87 3.48
N ILE A 42 -18.39 2.90 4.04
CA ILE A 42 -19.75 2.53 3.68
C ILE A 42 -20.61 2.73 4.92
N LYS A 43 -21.61 3.57 4.80
CA LYS A 43 -22.58 3.79 5.87
C LYS A 43 -23.69 2.75 5.78
N ILE A 44 -24.11 2.27 6.94
CA ILE A 44 -25.31 1.47 7.10
C ILE A 44 -26.37 2.40 7.68
N ALA A 45 -27.39 2.71 6.91
CA ALA A 45 -28.47 3.62 7.32
C ALA A 45 -29.78 3.27 6.61
N ASN A 46 -30.88 3.32 7.31
CA ASN A 46 -32.22 3.02 6.76
C ASN A 46 -32.25 1.63 6.06
N PHE A 47 -31.62 0.62 6.66
CA PHE A 47 -31.55 -0.74 6.11
C PHE A 47 -30.87 -0.82 4.72
N THR A 48 -29.95 0.09 4.45
CA THR A 48 -29.19 0.10 3.20
C THR A 48 -27.70 0.29 3.46
N PHE A 49 -26.88 -0.16 2.51
CA PHE A 49 -25.47 0.19 2.44
C PHE A 49 -25.32 1.41 1.51
N ASP A 50 -24.61 2.44 1.96
CA ASP A 50 -24.39 3.66 1.19
C ASP A 50 -22.89 3.99 1.09
N PRO A 51 -22.31 3.99 -0.11
CA PRO A 51 -22.93 3.66 -1.40
C PRO A 51 -23.22 2.16 -1.56
N PRO A 52 -24.27 1.77 -2.33
CA PRO A 52 -24.60 0.36 -2.56
C PRO A 52 -23.60 -0.34 -3.45
N VAL A 53 -22.86 0.39 -4.28
CA VAL A 53 -21.72 -0.08 -5.07
C VAL A 53 -20.54 0.85 -4.85
N LEU A 54 -19.44 0.30 -4.37
CA LEU A 54 -18.19 1.03 -4.16
C LEU A 54 -17.13 0.50 -5.11
N THR A 55 -16.54 1.39 -5.92
CA THR A 55 -15.39 1.07 -6.78
C THR A 55 -14.13 1.67 -6.16
N MET A 56 -13.07 0.86 -6.05
CA MET A 56 -11.83 1.28 -5.41
C MET A 56 -10.63 0.51 -5.94
N LYS A 57 -9.43 0.98 -5.64
CA LYS A 57 -8.18 0.29 -5.98
C LYS A 57 -7.85 -0.85 -5.01
N ALA A 58 -7.14 -1.86 -5.51
CA ALA A 58 -6.57 -2.92 -4.66
C ALA A 58 -5.66 -2.32 -3.59
N GLY A 59 -5.74 -2.85 -2.37
CA GLY A 59 -5.05 -2.33 -1.20
C GLY A 59 -5.87 -1.35 -0.35
N THR A 60 -7.08 -0.98 -0.78
CA THR A 60 -7.99 -0.12 -0.03
C THR A 60 -8.61 -0.87 1.15
N THR A 61 -8.70 -0.21 2.30
CA THR A 61 -9.45 -0.67 3.46
C THR A 61 -10.84 -0.03 3.45
N VAL A 62 -11.87 -0.86 3.49
CA VAL A 62 -13.27 -0.41 3.59
C VAL A 62 -13.73 -0.55 5.02
N THR A 63 -14.34 0.50 5.55
CA THR A 63 -14.94 0.53 6.88
C THR A 63 -16.44 0.71 6.76
N TRP A 64 -17.22 -0.25 7.26
CA TRP A 64 -18.67 -0.13 7.43
C TRP A 64 -18.96 0.51 8.78
N VAL A 65 -19.85 1.47 8.82
CA VAL A 65 -20.29 2.16 10.04
C VAL A 65 -21.80 2.03 10.17
N ASN A 66 -22.26 1.44 11.27
CA ASN A 66 -23.68 1.34 11.53
C ASN A 66 -24.24 2.66 12.09
N ASN A 67 -25.04 3.36 11.30
CA ASN A 67 -25.73 4.58 11.69
C ASN A 67 -27.25 4.36 11.96
N ASP A 68 -27.72 3.11 11.87
CA ASP A 68 -29.08 2.75 12.28
C ASP A 68 -29.15 2.55 13.81
N ASP A 69 -30.34 2.55 14.33
CA ASP A 69 -30.65 2.30 15.74
C ASP A 69 -30.87 0.81 16.07
N ILE A 70 -30.59 -0.06 15.10
CA ILE A 70 -30.67 -1.51 15.23
C ILE A 70 -29.37 -2.17 14.76
N PRO A 71 -29.07 -3.39 15.25
CA PRO A 71 -27.89 -4.12 14.82
C PRO A 71 -27.93 -4.53 13.34
N HIS A 72 -26.75 -4.49 12.71
CA HIS A 72 -26.51 -5.04 11.38
C HIS A 72 -25.27 -5.94 11.39
N LEU A 73 -25.13 -6.78 10.36
CA LEU A 73 -24.02 -7.73 10.26
C LEU A 73 -23.59 -7.87 8.81
N VAL A 74 -22.38 -7.44 8.52
CA VAL A 74 -21.81 -7.51 7.17
C VAL A 74 -21.26 -8.89 6.91
N SER A 75 -21.74 -9.55 5.86
CA SER A 75 -21.30 -10.89 5.46
C SER A 75 -21.06 -10.96 3.96
N GLU A 76 -19.89 -11.43 3.57
CA GLU A 76 -19.58 -11.68 2.17
C GLU A 76 -20.31 -12.95 1.70
N LYS A 77 -20.77 -12.93 0.45
CA LYS A 77 -21.66 -13.96 -0.11
C LYS A 77 -21.02 -15.35 -0.16
N ASP A 78 -19.72 -15.42 -0.44
CA ASP A 78 -18.96 -16.68 -0.50
C ASP A 78 -18.34 -17.04 0.86
N GLY A 79 -18.59 -16.25 1.92
CA GLY A 79 -18.16 -16.53 3.28
C GLY A 79 -16.70 -16.19 3.59
N LYS A 80 -16.04 -15.39 2.75
CA LYS A 80 -14.63 -15.02 2.95
C LYS A 80 -14.41 -14.09 4.14
N PHE A 81 -15.42 -13.28 4.47
CA PHE A 81 -15.41 -12.47 5.69
C PHE A 81 -16.82 -12.30 6.25
N ARG A 82 -16.87 -12.00 7.53
CA ARG A 82 -18.09 -11.72 8.27
C ARG A 82 -17.76 -10.83 9.47
N SER A 83 -18.55 -9.80 9.72
CA SER A 83 -18.43 -9.01 10.95
C SER A 83 -19.11 -9.72 12.12
N SER A 84 -18.85 -9.28 13.35
CA SER A 84 -19.78 -9.44 14.46
C SER A 84 -21.03 -8.60 14.21
N ALA A 85 -22.02 -8.72 15.07
CA ALA A 85 -23.13 -7.77 15.07
C ALA A 85 -22.58 -6.37 15.38
N LEU A 86 -22.97 -5.40 14.57
CA LEU A 86 -22.61 -4.00 14.71
C LEU A 86 -23.80 -3.26 15.31
N ASP A 87 -23.68 -2.85 16.57
CA ASP A 87 -24.63 -1.96 17.19
C ASP A 87 -24.47 -0.53 16.67
N THR A 88 -25.36 0.37 17.04
CA THR A 88 -25.32 1.78 16.61
C THR A 88 -23.96 2.40 16.90
N GLY A 89 -23.31 2.93 15.85
CA GLY A 89 -21.97 3.55 15.92
C GLY A 89 -20.81 2.57 15.80
N ASP A 90 -21.06 1.26 15.83
CA ASP A 90 -20.00 0.25 15.64
C ASP A 90 -19.49 0.23 14.21
N LYS A 91 -18.25 -0.26 14.09
CA LYS A 91 -17.51 -0.30 12.81
C LYS A 91 -16.92 -1.69 12.57
N PHE A 92 -16.85 -2.04 11.30
CA PHE A 92 -16.13 -3.19 10.81
C PHE A 92 -15.26 -2.79 9.62
N SER A 93 -14.01 -3.23 9.58
CA SER A 93 -13.08 -2.91 8.50
C SER A 93 -12.52 -4.16 7.85
N GLN A 94 -12.38 -4.11 6.53
CA GLN A 94 -11.81 -5.17 5.71
C GLN A 94 -10.93 -4.57 4.62
N THR A 95 -9.70 -5.09 4.46
CA THR A 95 -8.80 -4.69 3.38
C THR A 95 -8.96 -5.62 2.19
N PHE A 96 -9.00 -5.05 0.99
CA PHE A 96 -9.17 -5.77 -0.27
C PHE A 96 -7.93 -5.63 -1.12
N SER A 97 -7.10 -6.69 -1.16
CA SER A 97 -5.82 -6.68 -1.87
C SER A 97 -5.88 -7.25 -3.28
N THR A 98 -6.97 -7.93 -3.64
CA THR A 98 -7.12 -8.65 -4.91
C THR A 98 -8.19 -7.97 -5.75
N ALA A 99 -7.89 -7.69 -7.02
CA ALA A 99 -8.86 -7.17 -7.98
C ALA A 99 -10.01 -8.18 -8.20
N GLY A 100 -11.21 -7.65 -8.38
CA GLY A 100 -12.42 -8.44 -8.61
C GLY A 100 -13.66 -7.81 -8.01
N SER A 101 -14.79 -8.50 -8.11
CA SER A 101 -16.06 -8.09 -7.52
C SER A 101 -16.37 -8.90 -6.27
N VAL A 102 -16.81 -8.22 -5.23
CA VAL A 102 -17.22 -8.80 -3.96
C VAL A 102 -18.65 -8.40 -3.66
N GLU A 103 -19.53 -9.38 -3.57
CA GLU A 103 -20.92 -9.16 -3.16
C GLU A 103 -21.08 -9.49 -1.67
N TYR A 104 -21.80 -8.66 -0.96
CA TYR A 104 -22.05 -8.81 0.46
C TYR A 104 -23.48 -8.42 0.82
N PHE A 105 -23.91 -8.80 2.00
CA PHE A 105 -25.27 -8.58 2.49
C PHE A 105 -25.29 -8.49 4.02
N CYS A 106 -26.39 -8.04 4.57
CA CYS A 106 -26.62 -8.10 6.02
C CYS A 106 -27.19 -9.48 6.38
N ALA A 107 -26.50 -10.25 7.22
CA ALA A 107 -26.89 -11.62 7.55
C ALA A 107 -28.19 -11.73 8.35
N ILE A 108 -28.64 -10.65 8.99
CA ILE A 108 -29.90 -10.58 9.72
C ILE A 108 -31.02 -9.86 8.94
N HIS A 109 -30.65 -9.18 7.85
CA HIS A 109 -31.58 -8.50 6.93
C HIS A 109 -31.15 -8.82 5.48
N PRO A 110 -31.44 -10.04 4.97
CA PRO A 110 -30.83 -10.54 3.72
C PRO A 110 -31.14 -9.75 2.46
N HIS A 111 -32.16 -8.87 2.48
CA HIS A 111 -32.47 -7.97 1.37
C HIS A 111 -31.53 -6.75 1.28
N MET A 112 -30.79 -6.46 2.37
CA MET A 112 -29.72 -5.47 2.34
C MET A 112 -28.50 -6.03 1.66
N THR A 113 -28.21 -5.58 0.46
CA THR A 113 -27.09 -6.05 -0.34
C THR A 113 -26.17 -4.90 -0.76
N GLY A 114 -24.91 -5.19 -0.92
CA GLY A 114 -23.91 -4.26 -1.44
C GLY A 114 -22.90 -4.95 -2.32
N LYS A 115 -22.15 -4.16 -3.06
CA LYS A 115 -21.10 -4.64 -3.95
C LYS A 115 -19.86 -3.76 -3.87
N ILE A 116 -18.71 -4.39 -3.83
CA ILE A 116 -17.42 -3.72 -3.97
C ILE A 116 -16.78 -4.18 -5.27
N VAL A 117 -16.27 -3.23 -6.06
CA VAL A 117 -15.48 -3.47 -7.27
C VAL A 117 -14.06 -3.04 -6.97
N VAL A 118 -13.14 -4.00 -6.93
CA VAL A 118 -11.72 -3.75 -6.69
C VAL A 118 -11.01 -3.73 -8.03
N GLU A 119 -10.45 -2.58 -8.39
CA GLU A 119 -9.62 -2.37 -9.56
C GLU A 119 -8.15 -2.66 -9.24
N PRO A 120 -7.36 -3.13 -10.24
CA PRO A 120 -5.93 -3.33 -10.04
C PRO A 120 -5.15 -2.04 -9.75
#